data_b6bc2ed09b4acfa8b88d955766ca3dac
#
_entry.id   b6bc2ed09b4acfa8b88d955766ca3dac
#
_cell.length_a   1.000
_cell.length_b   1.000
_cell.length_c   1.000
_cell.angle_alpha   90.00
_cell.angle_beta   90.00
_cell.angle_gamma   90.00
#
_symmetry.space_group_name_H-M   'P 1'
#
loop_
_entity.id
_entity.type
_entity.pdbx_description
1 polymer ?
#
loop_
_entity_poly.entity_id
_entity_poly.type
_entity_poly.pdbx_seq_one_letter_code
_entity_poly.pdbx_strand_id
1 'polypeptide(L)'
;MLNAVLHNSNDKMPIYKQIAQSIGKQIEKGVLKKDFLLPSINIFSDEHAVARDTVERAYKELKKQGYITSVSGKGFYVVGKRNQIKNFAGL
;
A
#
# COMPACT_ATOMS: atom_id res chain seq x y z
N MET A 1 -5.06 9.38 7.86
CA MET A 1 -4.05 9.56 7.22
C MET A 1 -3.08 8.46 7.18
N LEU A 2 -2.29 8.36 6.26
CA LEU A 2 -1.37 7.30 6.16
C LEU A 2 -0.32 7.45 7.20
N ASN A 3 -0.12 6.43 7.94
CA ASN A 3 0.76 6.50 9.00
C ASN A 3 1.79 5.46 8.85
N ALA A 4 2.62 5.55 7.92
CA ALA A 4 3.59 4.54 7.69
C ALA A 4 4.73 4.70 8.64
N VAL A 5 5.01 3.69 9.37
CA VAL A 5 6.03 3.79 10.32
C VAL A 5 7.29 3.33 9.71
N LEU A 6 8.20 4.18 9.54
CA LEU A 6 9.38 3.82 8.87
C LEU A 6 10.61 3.74 9.71
N HIS A 7 10.49 3.71 10.98
CA HIS A 7 11.62 3.66 11.73
C HIS A 7 11.93 2.39 12.03
N ASN A 8 12.57 2.09 11.91
CA ASN A 8 13.07 1.13 12.15
C ASN A 8 13.30 0.22 12.92
N SER A 9 12.77 0.02 13.57
CA SER A 9 12.96 -0.95 14.48
C SER A 9 13.19 -2.26 13.86
N ASN A 10 12.65 -2.57 12.78
CA ASN A 10 12.82 -3.85 12.23
C ASN A 10 13.75 -3.80 11.08
N ASP A 11 15.02 -3.95 11.34
CA ASP A 11 15.95 -3.81 10.34
C ASP A 11 15.94 -4.85 9.32
N LYS A 12 15.35 -5.97 9.55
CA LYS A 12 15.39 -7.03 8.58
C LYS A 12 14.44 -6.86 7.48
N MET A 13 13.51 -5.96 7.59
CA MET A 13 12.51 -5.79 6.58
C MET A 13 12.82 -4.56 5.74
N PRO A 14 12.91 -4.69 4.43
CA PRO A 14 13.15 -3.54 3.58
C PRO A 14 12.07 -2.49 3.76
N ILE A 15 12.42 -1.25 3.56
CA ILE A 15 11.48 -0.16 3.76
C ILE A 15 10.25 -0.31 2.89
N TYR A 16 10.41 -0.74 1.65
CA TYR A 16 9.23 -0.85 0.79
C TYR A 16 8.24 -1.86 1.34
N LYS A 17 8.74 -2.91 2.00
CA LYS A 17 7.83 -3.87 2.60
C LYS A 17 7.16 -3.31 3.83
N GLN A 18 7.85 -2.49 4.58
CA GLN A 18 7.25 -1.84 5.73
C GLN A 18 6.13 -0.92 5.30
N ILE A 19 6.33 -0.18 4.23
CA ILE A 19 5.31 0.71 3.71
C ILE A 19 4.11 -0.12 3.25
N ALA A 20 4.38 -1.17 2.48
CA ALA A 20 3.29 -1.98 1.96
C ALA A 20 2.51 -2.63 3.10
N GLN A 21 3.19 -3.12 4.11
CA GLN A 21 2.51 -3.72 5.23
C GLN A 21 1.68 -2.72 5.99
N SER A 22 2.21 -1.53 6.19
CA SER A 22 1.49 -0.49 6.92
C SER A 22 0.21 -0.11 6.19
N ILE A 23 0.31 0.12 4.90
CA ILE A 23 -0.87 0.49 4.11
C ILE A 23 -1.84 -0.68 4.06
N GLY A 24 -1.33 -1.88 3.85
CA GLY A 24 -2.18 -3.07 3.80
C GLY A 24 -2.96 -3.26 5.08
N LYS A 25 -2.31 -3.03 6.23
CA LYS A 25 -3.01 -3.16 7.49
C LYS A 25 -4.09 -2.11 7.63
N GLN A 26 -3.84 -0.90 7.19
CA GLN A 26 -4.85 0.15 7.27
C GLN A 26 -6.04 -0.17 6.38
N ILE A 27 -5.80 -0.82 5.25
CA ILE A 27 -6.89 -1.24 4.39
C ILE A 27 -7.67 -2.37 5.07
N GLU A 28 -6.95 -3.32 5.65
CA GLU A 28 -7.62 -4.43 6.30
C GLU A 28 -8.46 -4.00 7.49
N LYS A 29 -8.00 -2.98 8.18
CA LYS A 29 -8.74 -2.49 9.32
C LYS A 29 -9.83 -1.51 8.95
N GLY A 30 -9.96 -1.20 7.69
CA GLY A 30 -11.01 -0.28 7.26
C GLY A 30 -10.66 1.19 7.42
N VAL A 31 -9.42 1.49 7.77
CA VAL A 31 -9.00 2.88 7.88
C VAL A 31 -8.93 3.50 6.49
N LEU A 32 -8.38 2.75 5.55
CA LEU A 32 -8.35 3.19 4.16
C LEU A 32 -9.41 2.38 3.44
N LYS A 33 -10.48 3.04 3.05
CA LYS A 33 -11.60 2.34 2.48
C LYS A 33 -11.55 2.25 0.98
N LYS A 34 -12.40 1.40 0.45
CA LYS A 34 -12.49 1.23 -0.98
C LYS A 34 -12.62 2.57 -1.67
N ASP A 35 -11.95 2.70 -2.78
CA ASP A 35 -11.96 3.91 -3.61
C ASP A 35 -11.19 5.09 -3.01
N PHE A 36 -10.52 4.88 -1.90
CA PHE A 36 -9.67 5.94 -1.36
C PHE A 36 -8.50 6.14 -2.31
N LEU A 37 -8.22 7.37 -2.67
CA LEU A 37 -7.12 7.67 -3.56
C LEU A 37 -5.86 7.84 -2.74
N LEU A 38 -4.88 6.98 -2.97
CA LEU A 38 -3.61 7.08 -2.26
C LEU A 38 -2.82 8.26 -2.77
N PRO A 39 -1.95 8.82 -1.96
CA PRO A 39 -1.08 9.88 -2.44
C PRO A 39 -0.23 9.35 -3.58
N SER A 40 0.13 10.22 -4.51
CA SER A 40 0.98 9.82 -5.60
C SER A 40 2.33 9.41 -5.07
N ILE A 41 3.10 8.72 -5.88
CA ILE A 41 4.43 8.30 -5.47
C ILE A 41 5.26 9.51 -5.09
N ASN A 42 5.17 10.59 -5.85
CA ASN A 42 5.93 11.78 -5.54
C ASN A 42 5.52 12.40 -4.21
N ILE A 43 4.23 12.49 -3.98
CA ILE A 43 3.75 13.10 -2.74
C ILE A 43 4.13 12.24 -1.55
N PHE A 44 3.93 10.93 -1.66
CA PHE A 44 4.29 10.05 -0.56
C PHE A 44 5.79 10.14 -0.28
N SER A 45 6.59 10.14 -1.33
CA SER A 45 8.03 10.23 -1.21
C SER A 45 8.42 11.50 -0.46
N ASP A 46 7.81 12.62 -0.83
CA ASP A 46 8.11 13.87 -0.16
C ASP A 46 7.64 13.88 1.28
N GLU A 47 6.45 13.40 1.52
CA GLU A 47 5.89 13.47 2.87
C GLU A 47 6.62 12.59 3.85
N HIS A 48 7.14 11.48 3.39
CA HIS A 48 7.78 10.54 4.30
C HIS A 48 9.29 10.45 4.12
N ALA A 49 9.85 11.31 3.29
CA ALA A 49 11.28 11.34 3.07
C ALA A 49 11.82 9.97 2.63
N VAL A 50 11.16 9.36 1.68
CA VAL A 50 11.54 8.06 1.19
C VAL A 50 11.78 8.16 -0.30
N ALA A 51 12.73 7.44 -0.81
CA ALA A 51 13.03 7.49 -2.24
C ALA A 51 11.83 7.05 -3.06
N ARG A 52 11.63 7.66 -4.20
CA ARG A 52 10.50 7.32 -5.05
C ARG A 52 10.51 5.88 -5.48
N ASP A 53 11.68 5.33 -5.78
CA ASP A 53 11.77 3.93 -6.16
C ASP A 53 11.24 3.03 -5.08
N THR A 54 11.50 3.39 -3.83
CA THR A 54 11.03 2.61 -2.70
C THR A 54 9.51 2.65 -2.61
N VAL A 55 8.93 3.84 -2.80
CA VAL A 55 7.49 3.98 -2.77
C VAL A 55 6.87 3.20 -3.92
N GLU A 56 7.48 3.29 -5.08
CA GLU A 56 6.97 2.59 -6.25
C GLU A 56 6.94 1.09 -6.01
N ARG A 57 7.99 0.56 -5.39
CA ARG A 57 8.01 -0.85 -5.09
C ARG A 57 6.93 -1.23 -4.10
N ALA A 58 6.70 -0.38 -3.12
CA ALA A 58 5.66 -0.65 -2.14
C ALA A 58 4.30 -0.69 -2.79
N TYR A 59 4.02 0.25 -3.68
CA TYR A 59 2.73 0.30 -4.36
C TYR A 59 2.58 -0.90 -5.30
N LYS A 60 3.67 -1.32 -5.94
CA LYS A 60 3.60 -2.50 -6.78
C LYS A 60 3.29 -3.74 -5.96
N GLU A 61 3.85 -3.83 -4.79
CA GLU A 61 3.59 -4.95 -3.92
C GLU A 61 2.13 -4.97 -3.49
N LEU A 62 1.59 -3.81 -3.13
CA LEU A 62 0.20 -3.71 -2.74
C LEU A 62 -0.72 -4.08 -3.90
N LYS A 63 -0.36 -3.65 -5.09
CA LYS A 63 -1.15 -3.96 -6.26
C LYS A 63 -1.11 -5.47 -6.54
N LYS A 64 0.06 -6.06 -6.39
CA LYS A 64 0.19 -7.48 -6.61
C LYS A 64 -0.64 -8.27 -5.62
N GLN A 65 -0.76 -7.78 -4.40
CA GLN A 65 -1.54 -8.46 -3.39
C GLN A 65 -3.03 -8.16 -3.47
N GLY A 66 -3.42 -7.27 -4.36
CA GLY A 66 -4.83 -7.00 -4.55
C GLY A 66 -5.42 -5.92 -3.68
N TYR A 67 -4.60 -5.21 -2.92
CA TYR A 67 -5.12 -4.15 -2.07
C TYR A 67 -5.43 -2.88 -2.83
N ILE A 68 -4.69 -2.58 -3.88
CA ILE A 68 -4.88 -1.36 -4.62
C ILE A 68 -4.83 -1.63 -6.12
N THR A 69 -5.29 -0.67 -6.88
CA THR A 69 -5.21 -0.77 -8.32
C THR A 69 -4.78 0.58 -8.86
N SER A 70 -4.22 0.59 -10.06
CA SER A 70 -3.83 1.85 -10.66
C SER A 70 -4.79 2.16 -11.80
N VAL A 71 -5.14 3.43 -11.89
CA VAL A 71 -6.02 3.89 -12.95
C VAL A 71 -5.28 4.94 -13.73
N SER A 72 -5.12 4.69 -15.00
CA SER A 72 -4.35 5.56 -15.86
C SER A 72 -4.85 6.99 -15.77
N GLY A 73 -3.94 7.91 -15.56
CA GLY A 73 -4.30 9.31 -15.46
C GLY A 73 -4.93 9.73 -14.16
N LYS A 74 -5.22 8.78 -13.27
CA LYS A 74 -5.86 9.14 -12.01
C LYS A 74 -5.06 8.78 -10.77
N GLY A 75 -4.34 7.69 -10.81
CA GLY A 75 -3.50 7.32 -9.68
C GLY A 75 -3.83 5.96 -9.12
N PHE A 76 -3.54 5.77 -7.85
CA PHE A 76 -3.72 4.48 -7.20
C PHE A 76 -4.90 4.55 -6.23
N TYR A 77 -5.79 3.60 -6.35
CA TYR A 77 -6.98 3.58 -5.51
C TYR A 77 -7.03 2.29 -4.71
N VAL A 78 -7.59 2.37 -3.53
CA VAL A 78 -7.78 1.20 -2.69
C VAL A 78 -8.90 0.37 -3.27
N VAL A 79 -8.64 -0.92 -3.44
CA VAL A 79 -9.67 -1.84 -3.89
C VAL A 79 -10.49 -2.29 -2.70
N GLY A 80 -9.83 -2.45 -1.56
CA GLY A 80 -10.50 -2.87 -0.35
C GLY A 80 -9.75 -4.00 0.28
N LYS A 81 -10.38 -4.66 1.25
CA LYS A 81 -9.74 -5.76 1.91
C LYS A 81 -9.44 -6.85 0.93
N ARG A 82 -8.34 -7.50 1.13
CA ARG A 82 -8.05 -8.61 0.33
C ARG A 82 -9.06 -9.64 0.59
N ASN A 83 -9.64 -10.14 -0.43
CA ASN A 83 -10.70 -11.01 -0.25
C ASN A 83 -10.26 -12.33 -0.25
N GLN A 84 -10.15 -12.89 0.63
CA GLN A 84 -9.72 -14.05 0.69
C GLN A 84 -10.37 -15.00 0.09
N ILE A 85 -11.21 -14.83 -0.33
CA ILE A 85 -11.93 -15.69 -0.89
C ILE A 85 -11.29 -16.41 -1.73
N LYS A 86 -10.62 -16.04 -2.06
CA LYS A 86 -10.03 -16.57 -2.80
C LYS A 86 -9.75 -17.69 -2.54
N ASN A 87 -9.98 -17.92 -2.00
CA ASN A 87 -9.69 -18.84 -1.64
C ASN A 87 -10.45 -19.74 -1.88
N PHE A 88 -11.10 -19.60 -2.20
CA PHE A 88 -11.79 -20.26 -2.44
C PHE A 88 -11.73 -20.92 -3.22
N ALA A 89 -11.35 -20.74 -3.40
CA ALA A 89 -11.36 -21.21 -3.91
C ALA A 89 -11.50 -22.00 -4.15
N GLY A 90 -11.49 -22.09 -4.18
CA GLY A 90 -11.72 -22.68 -4.26
C GLY A 90 -12.13 -23.08 -4.39
N LEU A 91 -12.38 -22.89 -4.41
CA LEU A 91 -12.95 -23.06 -4.48
C LEU A 91 -13.14 -23.29 -4.75
#